data_aa2489247786b36b93e7997032dbb6ca
#
_entry.id   aa2489247786b36b93e7997032dbb6ca
#
_cell.length_a   1.000
_cell.length_b   1.000
_cell.length_c   1.000
_cell.angle_alpha   90.00
_cell.angle_beta   90.00
_cell.angle_gamma   90.00
#
_symmetry.space_group_name_H-M   'P 1'
#
loop_
_entity.id
_entity.type
_entity.pdbx_description
1 polymer ?
#
loop_
_entity_poly.entity_id
_entity_poly.type
_entity_poly.pdbx_seq_one_letter_code
_entity_poly.pdbx_strand_id
1 'polypeptide(L)'
;MSTVIEKIRLGTVRTGFVLGGRIAPGRTVNRAARLFATPFASSRSRAEAVQGDADMRRGELHVNGETIATYVWGDPSTQPYALLAHGWSSFGLRFLPWVA
;
A
#
# COMPACT_ATOMS: atom_id res chain seq x y z
N MET A 1 17.68 -21.34 3.91
CA MET A 1 16.36 -21.85 4.29
C MET A 1 15.21 -20.96 3.79
N SER A 2 15.26 -19.64 3.92
CA SER A 2 14.23 -18.73 3.36
C SER A 2 14.03 -18.89 1.85
N THR A 3 15.08 -19.07 1.08
CA THR A 3 15.04 -19.18 -0.40
C THR A 3 14.27 -20.40 -0.91
N VAL A 4 14.29 -21.54 -0.21
CA VAL A 4 13.56 -22.75 -0.63
C VAL A 4 12.07 -22.59 -0.36
N ILE A 5 11.72 -22.05 0.80
CA ILE A 5 10.31 -21.78 1.17
C ILE A 5 9.69 -20.73 0.23
N GLU A 6 10.43 -19.69 -0.13
CA GLU A 6 9.99 -18.70 -1.11
C GLU A 6 9.77 -19.29 -2.49
N LYS A 7 10.68 -20.14 -2.97
CA LYS A 7 10.52 -20.85 -4.25
C LYS A 7 9.30 -21.76 -4.26
N ILE A 8 9.05 -22.49 -3.15
CA ILE A 8 7.86 -23.33 -3.03
C ILE A 8 6.59 -22.47 -3.04
N ARG A 9 6.56 -21.38 -2.28
CA ARG A 9 5.41 -20.46 -2.26
C ARG A 9 5.13 -19.84 -3.63
N LEU A 10 6.15 -19.37 -4.32
CA LEU A 10 6.03 -18.84 -5.67
C LEU A 10 5.56 -19.91 -6.68
N GLY A 11 6.09 -21.12 -6.57
CA GLY A 11 5.67 -22.24 -7.40
C GLY A 11 4.19 -22.58 -7.20
N THR A 12 3.73 -22.62 -5.96
CA THR A 12 2.32 -22.88 -5.63
C THR A 12 1.39 -21.78 -6.15
N VAL A 13 1.75 -20.52 -5.96
CA VAL A 13 0.98 -19.38 -6.48
C VAL A 13 0.92 -19.41 -8.00
N ARG A 14 2.06 -19.62 -8.66
CA ARG A 14 2.12 -19.72 -10.12
C ARG A 14 1.24 -20.86 -10.67
N THR A 15 1.35 -22.05 -10.08
CA THR A 15 0.52 -23.20 -10.48
C THR A 15 -0.96 -22.90 -10.27
N GLY A 16 -1.35 -22.30 -9.16
CA GLY A 16 -2.71 -21.90 -8.87
C GLY A 16 -3.27 -20.92 -9.92
N PHE A 17 -2.48 -19.94 -10.38
CA PHE A 17 -2.90 -19.00 -11.42
C PHE A 17 -2.97 -19.64 -12.81
N VAL A 18 -2.04 -20.52 -13.16
CA VAL A 18 -2.05 -21.23 -14.45
C VAL A 18 -3.27 -22.15 -14.55
N LEU A 19 -3.54 -22.96 -13.53
CA LEU A 19 -4.70 -23.86 -13.51
C LEU A 19 -6.00 -23.07 -13.39
N GLY A 20 -6.07 -22.09 -12.51
CA GLY A 20 -7.24 -21.25 -12.31
C GLY A 20 -7.61 -20.43 -13.55
N GLY A 21 -6.62 -19.95 -14.30
CA GLY A 21 -6.82 -19.22 -15.54
C GLY A 21 -7.47 -20.08 -16.65
N ARG A 22 -7.24 -21.38 -16.62
CA ARG A 22 -7.86 -22.33 -17.55
C ARG A 22 -9.25 -22.78 -17.13
N ILE A 23 -9.47 -23.01 -15.83
CA ILE A 23 -10.69 -23.59 -15.28
C ILE A 23 -11.73 -22.51 -14.94
N ALA A 24 -11.28 -21.39 -14.33
CA ALA A 24 -12.13 -20.32 -13.84
C ALA A 24 -11.47 -18.95 -14.04
N PRO A 25 -11.38 -18.45 -15.28
CA PRO A 25 -10.62 -17.23 -15.59
C PRO A 25 -11.14 -16.01 -14.83
N GLY A 26 -12.44 -15.81 -14.71
CA GLY A 26 -13.02 -14.68 -13.99
C GLY A 26 -12.65 -14.64 -12.49
N ARG A 27 -12.70 -15.79 -11.83
CA ARG A 27 -12.28 -15.90 -10.41
C ARG A 27 -10.78 -15.66 -10.24
N THR A 28 -9.99 -16.12 -11.20
CA THR A 28 -8.53 -15.95 -11.19
C THR A 28 -8.15 -14.49 -11.37
N VAL A 29 -8.79 -13.77 -12.27
CA VAL A 29 -8.59 -12.32 -12.45
C VAL A 29 -8.99 -11.56 -11.18
N ASN A 30 -10.12 -11.87 -10.57
CA ASN A 30 -10.55 -11.24 -9.32
C ASN A 30 -9.57 -11.52 -8.17
N ARG A 31 -9.03 -12.72 -8.09
CA ARG A 31 -8.00 -13.06 -7.11
C ARG A 31 -6.71 -12.27 -7.34
N ALA A 32 -6.27 -12.14 -8.58
CA ALA A 32 -5.10 -11.34 -8.94
C ALA A 32 -5.30 -9.87 -8.57
N ALA A 33 -6.47 -9.29 -8.88
CA ALA A 33 -6.82 -7.93 -8.54
C ALA A 33 -6.80 -7.69 -7.02
N ARG A 34 -7.36 -8.61 -6.23
CA ARG A 34 -7.32 -8.53 -4.76
C ARG A 34 -5.90 -8.60 -4.20
N LEU A 35 -5.07 -9.50 -4.71
CA LEU A 35 -3.67 -9.61 -4.31
C LEU A 35 -2.89 -8.34 -4.64
N PHE A 36 -3.14 -7.75 -5.81
CA PHE A 36 -2.53 -6.49 -6.21
C PHE A 36 -2.99 -5.32 -5.32
N ALA A 37 -4.28 -5.24 -5.00
CA ALA A 37 -4.84 -4.16 -4.19
C ALA A 37 -4.55 -4.29 -2.68
N THR A 38 -4.08 -5.46 -2.22
CA THR A 38 -3.81 -5.71 -0.80
C THR A 38 -2.33 -5.46 -0.47
N PRO A 39 -2.01 -4.49 0.39
CA PRO A 39 -0.64 -4.25 0.83
C PRO A 39 -0.05 -5.46 1.56
N PHE A 40 1.26 -5.62 1.48
CA PHE A 40 1.96 -6.64 2.27
C PHE A 40 1.80 -6.38 3.77
N ALA A 41 1.69 -7.45 4.56
CA ALA A 41 1.63 -7.35 6.01
C ALA A 41 2.82 -6.59 6.61
N SER A 42 4.02 -6.77 6.06
CA SER A 42 5.23 -6.03 6.43
C SER A 42 5.11 -4.52 6.18
N SER A 43 4.38 -4.10 5.16
CA SER A 43 4.14 -2.68 4.89
C SER A 43 3.19 -2.08 5.92
N ARG A 44 2.16 -2.80 6.32
CA ARG A 44 1.25 -2.38 7.40
C ARG A 44 1.99 -2.25 8.74
N SER A 45 2.77 -3.25 9.12
CA SER A 45 3.56 -3.20 10.37
C SER A 45 4.53 -2.02 10.40
N ARG A 46 5.15 -1.70 9.26
CA ARG A 46 6.02 -0.52 9.15
C ARG A 46 5.23 0.78 9.25
N ALA A 47 4.06 0.85 8.64
CA ALA A 47 3.19 2.03 8.73
C ALA A 47 2.73 2.29 10.17
N GLU A 48 2.35 1.23 10.89
CA GLU A 48 1.92 1.31 12.30
C GLU A 48 3.06 1.72 13.24
N ALA A 49 4.30 1.37 12.91
CA ALA A 49 5.48 1.71 13.69
C ALA A 49 5.95 3.16 13.52
N VAL A 50 5.55 3.83 12.44
CA VAL A 50 5.93 5.22 12.19
C VAL A 50 4.99 6.17 12.91
N GLN A 51 5.54 7.02 13.78
CA GLN A 51 4.82 8.10 14.43
C GLN A 51 5.07 9.41 13.69
N GLY A 52 4.00 10.18 13.49
CA GLY A 52 4.12 11.54 12.97
C GLY A 52 4.75 12.46 14.00
N ASP A 53 5.25 13.61 13.55
CA ASP A 53 5.78 14.65 14.44
C ASP A 53 4.65 15.57 14.97
N ALA A 54 5.01 16.50 15.87
CA ALA A 54 4.07 17.40 16.52
C ALA A 54 3.44 18.43 15.55
N ASP A 55 4.10 18.71 14.43
CA ASP A 55 3.63 19.70 13.44
C ASP A 55 2.74 19.08 12.37
N MET A 56 2.62 17.76 12.34
CA MET A 56 1.79 17.03 11.41
C MET A 56 0.30 17.13 11.75
N ARG A 57 -0.50 17.47 10.77
CA ARG A 57 -1.96 17.36 10.85
C ARG A 57 -2.46 16.19 10.03
N ARG A 58 -3.08 15.23 10.68
CA ARG A 58 -3.72 14.11 10.02
C ARG A 58 -5.17 14.47 9.68
N GLY A 59 -5.56 14.20 8.45
CA GLY A 59 -6.94 14.36 7.98
C GLY A 59 -7.40 13.13 7.21
N GLU A 60 -8.62 13.18 6.76
CA GLU A 60 -9.23 12.15 5.92
C GLU A 60 -9.93 12.80 4.73
N LEU A 61 -9.75 12.18 3.58
CA LEU A 61 -10.42 12.54 2.34
C LEU A 61 -11.30 11.38 1.90
N HIS A 62 -12.56 11.64 1.64
CA HIS A 62 -13.50 10.64 1.17
C HIS A 62 -13.70 10.77 -0.33
N VAL A 63 -13.34 9.73 -1.07
CA VAL A 63 -13.45 9.68 -2.54
C VAL A 63 -14.09 8.37 -2.95
N ASN A 64 -15.22 8.45 -3.65
CA ASN A 64 -15.93 7.27 -4.18
C ASN A 64 -16.22 6.18 -3.13
N GLY A 65 -16.55 6.58 -1.89
CA GLY A 65 -16.83 5.64 -0.81
C GLY A 65 -15.59 5.10 -0.08
N GLU A 66 -14.40 5.49 -0.51
CA GLU A 66 -13.14 5.13 0.13
C GLU A 66 -12.62 6.28 0.99
N THR A 67 -11.98 5.94 2.10
CA THR A 67 -11.34 6.91 2.99
C THR A 67 -9.83 6.90 2.80
N ILE A 68 -9.28 8.05 2.47
CA ILE A 68 -7.85 8.24 2.25
C ILE A 68 -7.29 9.08 3.39
N ALA A 69 -6.27 8.57 4.07
CA ALA A 69 -5.56 9.34 5.09
C ALA A 69 -4.67 10.39 4.43
N THR A 70 -4.72 11.61 4.94
CA THR A 70 -3.88 12.72 4.51
C THR A 70 -3.03 13.22 5.66
N TYR A 71 -1.84 13.71 5.35
CA TYR A 71 -0.90 14.27 6.30
C TYR A 71 -0.42 15.60 5.77
N VAL A 72 -0.49 16.66 6.57
CA VAL A 72 -0.15 18.02 6.16
C VAL A 72 0.81 18.63 7.15
N TRP A 73 1.88 19.23 6.64
CA TRP A 73 2.83 20.08 7.38
C TRP A 73 2.78 21.48 6.79
N GLY A 74 2.80 22.49 7.63
CA GLY A 74 2.67 23.88 7.21
C GLY A 74 1.24 24.25 6.82
N ASP A 75 1.09 25.33 6.06
CA ASP A 75 -0.20 25.84 5.61
C ASP A 75 -0.27 25.95 4.08
N PRO A 76 -0.85 24.94 3.39
CA PRO A 76 -0.95 24.96 1.95
C PRO A 76 -1.93 26.03 1.41
N SER A 77 -2.71 26.67 2.26
CA SER A 77 -3.61 27.76 1.83
C SER A 77 -2.89 29.09 1.66
N THR A 78 -1.76 29.28 2.32
CA THR A 78 -1.02 30.56 2.34
C THR A 78 0.36 30.50 1.70
N GLN A 79 0.86 29.31 1.40
CA GLN A 79 2.23 29.11 0.88
C GLN A 79 2.23 28.03 -0.21
N PRO A 80 3.23 28.05 -1.11
CA PRO A 80 3.42 26.95 -2.05
C PRO A 80 3.63 25.62 -1.32
N TYR A 81 3.11 24.54 -1.89
CA TYR A 81 3.24 23.21 -1.31
C TYR A 81 3.61 22.16 -2.36
N ALA A 82 4.18 21.05 -1.92
CA ALA A 82 4.39 19.84 -2.71
C ALA A 82 3.40 18.77 -2.27
N LEU A 83 2.78 18.10 -3.24
CA LEU A 83 1.94 16.93 -2.99
C LEU A 83 2.77 15.67 -3.19
N LEU A 84 2.86 14.85 -2.15
CA LEU A 84 3.56 13.57 -2.18
C LEU A 84 2.56 12.42 -2.10
N ALA A 85 2.62 11.49 -3.03
CA ALA A 85 1.81 10.29 -3.03
C ALA A 85 2.70 9.05 -3.02
N HIS A 86 2.40 8.11 -2.12
CA HIS A 86 3.17 6.87 -2.06
C HIS A 86 2.79 5.89 -3.17
N GLY A 87 3.72 4.97 -3.48
CA GLY A 87 3.51 3.92 -4.45
C GLY A 87 2.83 2.66 -3.88
N TRP A 88 2.76 1.65 -4.70
CA TRP A 88 2.16 0.37 -4.37
C TRP A 88 2.75 -0.25 -3.10
N SER A 89 1.88 -0.81 -2.26
CA SER A 89 2.23 -1.45 -0.98
C SER A 89 3.08 -0.57 -0.05
N SER A 90 2.89 0.74 -0.10
CA SER A 90 3.58 1.72 0.73
C SER A 90 2.59 2.46 1.64
N PHE A 91 2.99 3.57 2.24
CA PHE A 91 2.17 4.36 3.16
C PHE A 91 2.63 5.83 3.20
N GLY A 92 1.72 6.74 3.57
CA GLY A 92 1.95 8.19 3.51
C GLY A 92 3.11 8.68 4.35
N LEU A 93 3.22 8.23 5.61
CA LEU A 93 4.30 8.64 6.53
C LEU A 93 5.71 8.15 6.14
N ARG A 94 5.83 7.40 5.06
CA ARG A 94 7.13 7.07 4.47
C ARG A 94 7.91 8.31 4.06
N PHE A 95 7.22 9.40 3.75
CA PHE A 95 7.83 10.67 3.37
C PHE A 95 8.29 11.53 4.54
N LEU A 96 8.05 11.10 5.78
CA LEU A 96 8.41 11.87 6.99
C LEU A 96 9.87 12.38 6.99
N PRO A 97 10.88 11.59 6.59
CA PRO A 97 12.27 12.07 6.52
C PRO A 97 12.50 13.20 5.51
N TRP A 98 11.56 13.44 4.60
CA TRP A 98 11.67 14.47 3.56
C TRP A 98 11.08 15.81 4.00
N VAL A 99 10.39 15.82 5.11
CA VAL A 99 9.64 16.99 5.62
C VAL A 99 10.47 17.80 6.62
N ALA A 100 11.61 17.31 7.01
CA ALA A 100 12.48 17.95 8.02
C ALA A 100 13.08 19.28 7.56
#